data_e03682e22b22dff9819201078c026948
#
_entry.id   e03682e22b22dff9819201078c026948
#
_cell.length_a   1.000
_cell.length_b   1.000
_cell.length_c   1.000
_cell.angle_alpha   90.00
_cell.angle_beta   90.00
_cell.angle_gamma   90.00
#
_symmetry.space_group_name_H-M   'P 1'
#
loop_
_entity.id
_entity.type
_entity.pdbx_description
1 polymer ?
#
loop_
_entity_poly.entity_id
_entity_poly.type
_entity_poly.pdbx_seq_one_letter_code
_entity_poly.pdbx_strand_id
1 'polypeptide(L)'
;KCSATRSNCRNRPIDLVFIIDSSRSVRPAEFEKAKEFLQDMVDSLEIGSDATRVGLVNYASTVQIEFLLKTYFDKLALKQALVRVEPLASGTMTGMAIKSAMEKAFTVGAGARAGSMNIAKVAIIVTDGRPQDQVEEVSAAARASGIEIYAVGVDRADMTSLRLMASQPHDEHVFYVETYGVIEKLTSKFRETLCEEMRSEITQDACICEAQIVFQKKVQLTMQELSRKHILLRPMGQQDY
;
A
#
# COMPACT_ATOMS: atom_id res chain seq x y z
N LYS A 1 -12.29 -25.90 -4.08
CA LYS A 1 -12.03 -24.80 -5.03
C LYS A 1 -12.56 -23.54 -4.36
N CYS A 2 -11.67 -22.69 -3.81
CA CYS A 2 -12.07 -21.38 -3.31
C CYS A 2 -12.57 -20.56 -4.52
N SER A 3 -13.85 -20.20 -4.51
CA SER A 3 -14.43 -19.30 -5.50
C SER A 3 -13.97 -17.90 -5.13
N ALA A 4 -12.99 -17.37 -5.88
CA ALA A 4 -12.55 -15.99 -5.70
C ALA A 4 -13.69 -15.05 -6.09
N THR A 5 -14.43 -14.56 -5.11
CA THR A 5 -15.28 -13.38 -5.29
C THR A 5 -14.35 -12.26 -5.72
N ARG A 6 -14.64 -11.61 -6.86
CA ARG A 6 -13.94 -10.40 -7.31
C ARG A 6 -14.06 -9.35 -6.21
N SER A 7 -13.09 -9.29 -5.31
CA SER A 7 -13.01 -8.18 -4.36
C SER A 7 -12.69 -6.92 -5.16
N ASN A 8 -13.59 -5.96 -5.08
CA ASN A 8 -13.41 -4.68 -5.73
C ASN A 8 -12.27 -3.98 -4.98
N CYS A 9 -11.10 -3.84 -5.60
CA CYS A 9 -9.90 -3.21 -5.06
C CYS A 9 -10.14 -1.83 -4.42
N ARG A 10 -11.20 -1.16 -4.85
CA ARG A 10 -11.60 0.16 -4.36
C ARG A 10 -11.91 0.20 -2.86
N ASN A 11 -12.22 -0.92 -2.25
CA ASN A 11 -12.78 -0.99 -0.90
C ASN A 11 -11.75 -1.32 0.19
N ARG A 12 -10.46 -1.48 -0.15
CA ARG A 12 -9.46 -1.76 0.88
C ARG A 12 -8.73 -0.50 1.31
N PRO A 13 -8.72 -0.18 2.61
CA PRO A 13 -8.05 1.00 3.12
C PRO A 13 -6.53 0.86 3.05
N ILE A 14 -5.84 1.90 2.59
CA ILE A 14 -4.37 1.99 2.51
C ILE A 14 -3.93 3.34 3.07
N ASP A 15 -2.78 3.39 3.75
CA ASP A 15 -2.07 4.62 4.07
C ASP A 15 -0.98 4.82 3.02
N LEU A 16 -1.24 5.70 2.03
CA LEU A 16 -0.40 5.93 0.86
C LEU A 16 0.33 7.26 0.95
N VAL A 17 1.66 7.25 0.83
CA VAL A 17 2.46 8.47 0.73
C VAL A 17 3.20 8.49 -0.60
N PHE A 18 2.96 9.51 -1.41
CA PHE A 18 3.77 9.80 -2.57
C PHE A 18 5.03 10.58 -2.16
N ILE A 19 6.18 10.23 -2.75
CA ILE A 19 7.46 10.89 -2.56
C ILE A 19 7.94 11.29 -3.96
N ILE A 20 7.78 12.58 -4.31
CA ILE A 20 8.02 13.06 -5.67
C ILE A 20 9.27 13.92 -5.76
N ASP A 21 10.09 13.60 -6.75
CA ASP A 21 11.25 14.37 -7.13
C ASP A 21 10.81 15.62 -7.92
N SER A 22 11.19 16.78 -7.45
CA SER A 22 11.03 18.06 -8.15
C SER A 22 12.37 18.78 -8.32
N SER A 23 13.42 18.00 -8.43
CA SER A 23 14.78 18.49 -8.68
C SER A 23 14.88 19.20 -10.03
N ARG A 24 15.98 19.88 -10.25
CA ARG A 24 16.22 20.66 -11.48
C ARG A 24 16.19 19.83 -12.76
N SER A 25 16.43 18.52 -12.70
CA SER A 25 16.35 17.62 -13.85
C SER A 25 14.93 17.43 -14.33
N VAL A 26 13.95 17.49 -13.42
CA VAL A 26 12.51 17.43 -13.72
C VAL A 26 12.06 18.80 -14.25
N ARG A 27 11.84 18.90 -15.58
CA ARG A 27 11.37 20.13 -16.20
C ARG A 27 9.93 20.45 -15.74
N PRO A 28 9.51 21.75 -15.78
CA PRO A 28 8.15 22.11 -15.35
C PRO A 28 7.04 21.29 -16.03
N ALA A 29 7.13 21.07 -17.34
CA ALA A 29 6.15 20.24 -18.05
C ALA A 29 6.18 18.77 -17.65
N GLU A 30 7.33 18.24 -17.23
CA GLU A 30 7.49 16.88 -16.71
C GLU A 30 6.92 16.75 -15.30
N PHE A 31 7.11 17.78 -14.47
CA PHE A 31 6.51 17.85 -13.14
C PHE A 31 4.97 17.89 -13.21
N GLU A 32 4.41 18.62 -14.20
CA GLU A 32 2.97 18.57 -14.45
C GLU A 32 2.51 17.14 -14.79
N LYS A 33 3.26 16.41 -15.63
CA LYS A 33 2.97 15.01 -15.96
C LYS A 33 3.06 14.07 -14.73
N ALA A 34 4.02 14.31 -13.85
CA ALA A 34 4.08 13.59 -12.57
C ALA A 34 2.82 13.87 -11.73
N LYS A 35 2.37 15.12 -11.62
CA LYS A 35 1.13 15.48 -10.90
C LYS A 35 -0.11 14.86 -11.54
N GLU A 36 -0.21 14.83 -12.87
CA GLU A 36 -1.29 14.13 -13.60
C GLU A 36 -1.31 12.63 -13.23
N PHE A 37 -0.15 11.97 -13.23
CA PHE A 37 -0.03 10.57 -12.80
C PHE A 37 -0.52 10.35 -11.36
N LEU A 38 -0.18 11.24 -10.42
CA LEU A 38 -0.66 11.13 -9.04
C LEU A 38 -2.19 11.29 -8.97
N GLN A 39 -2.76 12.20 -9.79
CA GLN A 39 -4.21 12.40 -9.85
C GLN A 39 -4.91 11.16 -10.42
N ASP A 40 -4.36 10.52 -11.45
CA ASP A 40 -4.89 9.29 -12.04
C ASP A 40 -4.83 8.12 -11.04
N MET A 41 -3.76 8.05 -10.26
CA MET A 41 -3.66 7.10 -9.14
C MET A 41 -4.77 7.34 -8.11
N VAL A 42 -4.97 8.58 -7.69
CA VAL A 42 -6.05 8.96 -6.74
C VAL A 42 -7.43 8.64 -7.32
N ASP A 43 -7.66 8.85 -8.61
CA ASP A 43 -8.93 8.52 -9.27
C ASP A 43 -9.23 7.02 -9.25
N SER A 44 -8.19 6.19 -9.29
CA SER A 44 -8.32 4.73 -9.24
C SER A 44 -8.63 4.17 -7.85
N LEU A 45 -8.46 4.97 -6.79
CA LEU A 45 -8.60 4.58 -5.39
C LEU A 45 -9.89 5.16 -4.77
N GLU A 46 -10.39 4.54 -3.72
CA GLU A 46 -11.42 5.12 -2.86
C GLU A 46 -10.72 5.95 -1.77
N ILE A 47 -11.00 7.25 -1.74
CA ILE A 47 -10.39 8.20 -0.79
C ILE A 47 -11.37 8.49 0.35
N GLY A 48 -10.89 8.43 1.59
CA GLY A 48 -11.72 8.70 2.75
C GLY A 48 -11.03 8.45 4.09
N SER A 49 -11.67 8.85 5.18
CA SER A 49 -11.16 8.62 6.55
C SER A 49 -10.99 7.14 6.87
N ASP A 50 -11.90 6.29 6.36
CA ASP A 50 -11.91 4.84 6.58
C ASP A 50 -11.48 4.04 5.34
N ALA A 51 -11.25 4.74 4.22
CA ALA A 51 -10.74 4.21 2.97
C ALA A 51 -9.24 4.51 2.81
N THR A 52 -8.75 4.80 1.60
CA THR A 52 -7.36 5.20 1.38
C THR A 52 -7.12 6.63 1.85
N ARG A 53 -6.07 6.81 2.66
CA ARG A 53 -5.53 8.11 3.05
C ARG A 53 -4.29 8.40 2.24
N VAL A 54 -4.14 9.64 1.77
CA VAL A 54 -3.02 10.03 0.92
C VAL A 54 -2.24 11.17 1.54
N GLY A 55 -0.91 11.01 1.60
CA GLY A 55 0.06 12.04 1.93
C GLY A 55 0.99 12.33 0.76
N LEU A 56 1.66 13.47 0.79
CA LEU A 56 2.64 13.86 -0.24
C LEU A 56 3.88 14.47 0.38
N VAL A 57 5.03 13.94 -0.01
CA VAL A 57 6.37 14.48 0.26
C VAL A 57 6.96 14.91 -1.07
N ASN A 58 7.32 16.18 -1.17
CA ASN A 58 7.98 16.80 -2.31
C ASN A 58 9.45 17.03 -1.95
N TYR A 59 10.39 16.71 -2.85
CA TYR A 59 11.80 16.88 -2.53
C TYR A 59 12.67 17.31 -3.71
N ALA A 60 13.74 17.99 -3.34
CA ALA A 60 14.89 18.36 -4.16
C ALA A 60 16.15 18.35 -3.28
N SER A 61 16.85 19.47 -3.08
CA SER A 61 17.87 19.63 -2.03
C SER A 61 17.27 19.76 -0.63
N THR A 62 16.01 20.13 -0.54
CA THR A 62 15.19 20.19 0.67
C THR A 62 14.01 19.24 0.55
N VAL A 63 13.39 18.90 1.67
CA VAL A 63 12.22 18.04 1.72
C VAL A 63 11.06 18.81 2.33
N GLN A 64 9.95 18.84 1.62
CA GLN A 64 8.71 19.48 2.04
C GLN A 64 7.59 18.46 2.14
N ILE A 65 6.90 18.41 3.27
CA ILE A 65 5.65 17.67 3.41
C ILE A 65 4.53 18.60 2.93
N GLU A 66 3.96 18.31 1.78
CA GLU A 66 2.89 19.12 1.21
C GLU A 66 1.58 18.94 1.98
N PHE A 67 1.26 17.68 2.29
CA PHE A 67 0.13 17.33 3.16
C PHE A 67 0.31 15.93 3.75
N LEU A 68 -0.34 15.72 4.89
CA LEU A 68 -0.29 14.49 5.67
C LEU A 68 -1.50 13.60 5.38
N LEU A 69 -1.45 12.34 5.80
CA LEU A 69 -2.53 11.34 5.65
C LEU A 69 -3.88 11.78 6.27
N LYS A 70 -3.87 12.68 7.24
CA LYS A 70 -5.06 13.23 7.91
C LYS A 70 -5.64 14.49 7.27
N THR A 71 -5.01 15.00 6.19
CA THR A 71 -5.33 16.35 5.69
C THR A 71 -6.54 16.35 4.76
N TYR A 72 -6.63 15.39 3.85
CA TYR A 72 -7.69 15.35 2.84
C TYR A 72 -8.39 13.98 2.83
N PHE A 73 -9.71 13.99 3.06
CA PHE A 73 -10.57 12.81 2.99
C PHE A 73 -11.59 12.89 1.85
N ASP A 74 -11.55 13.97 1.10
CA ASP A 74 -12.34 14.19 -0.11
C ASP A 74 -11.43 14.15 -1.35
N LYS A 75 -11.82 13.35 -2.35
CA LYS A 75 -11.04 13.13 -3.57
C LYS A 75 -10.82 14.41 -4.36
N LEU A 76 -11.83 15.25 -4.47
CA LEU A 76 -11.74 16.50 -5.23
C LEU A 76 -10.79 17.48 -4.55
N ALA A 77 -10.90 17.65 -3.22
CA ALA A 77 -10.01 18.50 -2.44
C ALA A 77 -8.56 18.01 -2.52
N LEU A 78 -8.33 16.68 -2.45
CA LEU A 78 -7.02 16.06 -2.61
C LEU A 78 -6.42 16.35 -4.00
N LYS A 79 -7.19 16.17 -5.07
CA LYS A 79 -6.74 16.48 -6.44
C LYS A 79 -6.42 17.96 -6.62
N GLN A 80 -7.22 18.86 -6.06
CA GLN A 80 -6.92 20.29 -6.07
C GLN A 80 -5.64 20.63 -5.31
N ALA A 81 -5.33 19.92 -4.22
CA ALA A 81 -4.07 20.08 -3.49
C ALA A 81 -2.88 19.62 -4.34
N LEU A 82 -2.99 18.47 -5.04
CA LEU A 82 -1.96 17.98 -5.95
C LEU A 82 -1.61 18.97 -7.07
N VAL A 83 -2.61 19.60 -7.67
CA VAL A 83 -2.41 20.61 -8.73
C VAL A 83 -1.59 21.81 -8.24
N ARG A 84 -1.76 22.22 -6.98
CA ARG A 84 -1.11 23.40 -6.39
C ARG A 84 0.34 23.17 -5.96
N VAL A 85 0.83 21.95 -6.03
CA VAL A 85 2.22 21.63 -5.64
C VAL A 85 3.20 22.26 -6.62
N GLU A 86 4.18 22.99 -6.07
CA GLU A 86 5.21 23.68 -6.83
C GLU A 86 6.57 22.93 -6.72
N PRO A 87 7.40 22.95 -7.78
CA PRO A 87 8.70 22.31 -7.75
C PRO A 87 9.69 23.07 -6.85
N LEU A 88 10.59 22.35 -6.18
CA LEU A 88 11.59 22.91 -5.25
C LEU A 88 12.94 23.27 -5.92
N ALA A 89 13.22 22.71 -7.07
CA ALA A 89 14.18 23.17 -8.09
C ALA A 89 15.68 22.84 -7.94
N SER A 90 16.26 22.35 -6.87
CA SER A 90 17.68 21.96 -6.88
C SER A 90 17.99 20.74 -6.03
N GLY A 91 18.98 19.92 -6.46
CA GLY A 91 19.42 18.72 -5.73
C GLY A 91 18.43 17.56 -5.76
N THR A 92 18.86 16.39 -5.28
CA THR A 92 18.07 15.14 -5.32
C THR A 92 18.34 14.34 -4.03
N MET A 93 17.85 14.85 -2.89
CA MET A 93 18.05 14.28 -1.54
C MET A 93 16.98 13.23 -1.25
N THR A 94 17.02 12.13 -1.97
CA THR A 94 16.00 11.06 -1.94
C THR A 94 15.98 10.33 -0.58
N GLY A 95 17.14 10.05 0.00
CA GLY A 95 17.23 9.42 1.32
C GLY A 95 16.60 10.29 2.42
N MET A 96 16.82 11.60 2.39
CA MET A 96 16.15 12.54 3.29
C MET A 96 14.63 12.54 3.10
N ALA A 97 14.16 12.42 1.86
CA ALA A 97 12.73 12.34 1.56
C ALA A 97 12.09 11.07 2.14
N ILE A 98 12.73 9.91 1.94
CA ILE A 98 12.30 8.63 2.53
C ILE A 98 12.28 8.71 4.06
N LYS A 99 13.33 9.25 4.65
CA LYS A 99 13.42 9.47 6.12
C LYS A 99 12.27 10.34 6.62
N SER A 100 12.02 11.46 5.94
CA SER A 100 10.94 12.38 6.31
C SER A 100 9.57 11.74 6.17
N ALA A 101 9.34 10.92 5.14
CA ALA A 101 8.11 10.16 4.98
C ALA A 101 7.92 9.17 6.16
N MET A 102 8.95 8.39 6.49
CA MET A 102 8.92 7.41 7.58
C MET A 102 8.68 8.09 8.95
N GLU A 103 9.45 9.11 9.26
CA GLU A 103 9.47 9.73 10.61
C GLU A 103 8.34 10.74 10.84
N LYS A 104 7.75 11.31 9.77
CA LYS A 104 6.80 12.42 9.90
C LYS A 104 5.46 12.15 9.21
N ALA A 105 5.44 11.45 8.06
CA ALA A 105 4.20 11.21 7.33
C ALA A 105 3.51 9.90 7.74
N PHE A 106 4.26 8.84 8.02
CA PHE A 106 3.73 7.54 8.45
C PHE A 106 3.59 7.40 9.97
N THR A 107 3.36 8.50 10.67
CA THR A 107 3.12 8.48 12.13
C THR A 107 1.64 8.57 12.45
N VAL A 108 1.24 8.06 13.61
CA VAL A 108 -0.14 8.17 14.10
C VAL A 108 -0.58 9.63 14.17
N GLY A 109 0.31 10.54 14.62
CA GLY A 109 0.03 11.97 14.66
C GLY A 109 -0.20 12.61 13.28
N ALA A 110 0.35 12.02 12.22
CA ALA A 110 0.15 12.43 10.83
C ALA A 110 -1.10 11.79 10.18
N GLY A 111 -1.74 10.86 10.88
CA GLY A 111 -2.94 10.17 10.40
C GLY A 111 -2.68 8.76 9.89
N ALA A 112 -1.47 8.21 10.05
CA ALA A 112 -1.24 6.80 9.78
C ALA A 112 -1.99 5.93 10.79
N ARG A 113 -2.61 4.86 10.30
CA ARG A 113 -3.39 3.96 11.13
C ARG A 113 -2.49 2.94 11.81
N ALA A 114 -2.86 2.55 13.03
CA ALA A 114 -2.08 1.60 13.81
C ALA A 114 -2.03 0.22 13.13
N GLY A 115 -0.90 -0.48 13.24
CA GLY A 115 -0.71 -1.81 12.65
C GLY A 115 -1.73 -2.88 13.10
N SER A 116 -2.42 -2.64 14.25
CA SER A 116 -3.51 -3.49 14.71
C SER A 116 -4.75 -3.50 13.80
N MET A 117 -4.87 -2.56 12.87
CA MET A 117 -5.99 -2.46 11.92
C MET A 117 -5.73 -3.19 10.60
N ASN A 118 -4.58 -3.84 10.43
CA ASN A 118 -4.17 -4.52 9.19
C ASN A 118 -4.29 -3.63 7.94
N ILE A 119 -3.85 -2.36 8.06
CA ILE A 119 -3.86 -1.37 6.98
C ILE A 119 -2.45 -1.23 6.44
N ALA A 120 -2.26 -1.51 5.15
CA ALA A 120 -0.97 -1.41 4.50
C ALA A 120 -0.48 0.05 4.47
N LYS A 121 0.82 0.24 4.72
CA LYS A 121 1.53 1.51 4.56
C LYS A 121 2.35 1.42 3.28
N VAL A 122 2.02 2.23 2.31
CA VAL A 122 2.63 2.20 0.98
C VAL A 122 3.28 3.54 0.67
N ALA A 123 4.54 3.52 0.25
CA ALA A 123 5.25 4.66 -0.30
C ALA A 123 5.50 4.46 -1.79
N ILE A 124 5.16 5.43 -2.62
CA ILE A 124 5.48 5.43 -4.06
C ILE A 124 6.45 6.58 -4.33
N ILE A 125 7.69 6.22 -4.69
CA ILE A 125 8.75 7.16 -5.02
C ILE A 125 8.77 7.37 -6.53
N VAL A 126 8.75 8.62 -7.00
CA VAL A 126 8.90 8.97 -8.41
C VAL A 126 10.13 9.87 -8.57
N THR A 127 11.10 9.45 -9.39
CA THR A 127 12.36 10.18 -9.62
C THR A 127 12.88 9.99 -11.05
N ASP A 128 13.54 11.01 -11.59
CA ASP A 128 14.25 10.95 -12.89
C ASP A 128 15.78 10.95 -12.74
N GLY A 129 16.26 10.94 -11.49
CA GLY A 129 17.66 11.16 -11.19
C GLY A 129 18.33 10.05 -10.39
N ARG A 130 19.59 10.30 -10.10
CA ARG A 130 20.38 9.54 -9.14
C ARG A 130 20.35 10.26 -7.80
N PRO A 131 20.03 9.56 -6.68
CA PRO A 131 20.13 10.14 -5.34
C PRO A 131 21.53 10.76 -5.07
N GLN A 132 21.55 11.92 -4.43
CA GLN A 132 22.77 12.59 -3.99
C GLN A 132 23.19 12.19 -2.57
N ASP A 133 22.28 11.55 -1.85
CA ASP A 133 22.49 11.02 -0.50
C ASP A 133 22.30 9.49 -0.48
N GLN A 134 22.63 8.87 0.65
CA GLN A 134 22.51 7.43 0.82
C GLN A 134 21.05 7.02 1.02
N VAL A 135 20.57 6.06 0.20
CA VAL A 135 19.18 5.58 0.24
C VAL A 135 19.04 4.19 0.85
N GLU A 136 20.11 3.40 0.91
CA GLU A 136 20.03 1.98 1.27
C GLU A 136 19.58 1.78 2.72
N GLU A 137 20.28 2.38 3.69
CA GLU A 137 20.00 2.20 5.12
C GLU A 137 18.62 2.74 5.49
N VAL A 138 18.28 3.95 5.01
CA VAL A 138 17.00 4.58 5.31
C VAL A 138 15.83 3.83 4.70
N SER A 139 16.00 3.29 3.49
CA SER A 139 14.97 2.47 2.84
C SER A 139 14.80 1.13 3.55
N ALA A 140 15.92 0.50 3.98
CA ALA A 140 15.86 -0.72 4.78
C ALA A 140 15.12 -0.48 6.12
N ALA A 141 15.39 0.65 6.80
CA ALA A 141 14.69 1.03 8.03
C ALA A 141 13.19 1.26 7.78
N ALA A 142 12.83 1.93 6.69
CA ALA A 142 11.44 2.18 6.31
C ALA A 142 10.69 0.85 6.04
N ARG A 143 11.28 -0.06 5.28
CA ARG A 143 10.72 -1.40 5.04
C ARG A 143 10.58 -2.22 6.33
N ALA A 144 11.58 -2.17 7.20
CA ALA A 144 11.55 -2.84 8.51
C ALA A 144 10.45 -2.28 9.43
N SER A 145 10.02 -1.01 9.23
CA SER A 145 8.88 -0.42 9.94
C SER A 145 7.51 -0.76 9.33
N GLY A 146 7.48 -1.67 8.35
CA GLY A 146 6.28 -2.13 7.68
C GLY A 146 5.76 -1.18 6.59
N ILE A 147 6.64 -0.33 6.02
CA ILE A 147 6.32 0.50 4.87
C ILE A 147 6.75 -0.25 3.60
N GLU A 148 5.81 -0.53 2.74
CA GLU A 148 6.05 -1.09 1.43
C GLU A 148 6.42 0.03 0.45
N ILE A 149 7.56 -0.14 -0.24
CA ILE A 149 8.13 0.91 -1.10
C ILE A 149 8.11 0.46 -2.55
N TYR A 150 7.41 1.23 -3.37
CA TYR A 150 7.46 1.17 -4.83
C TYR A 150 8.35 2.29 -5.36
N ALA A 151 9.23 1.98 -6.30
CA ALA A 151 10.12 2.93 -6.93
C ALA A 151 9.83 3.06 -8.43
N VAL A 152 9.48 4.26 -8.87
CA VAL A 152 9.22 4.62 -10.26
C VAL A 152 10.38 5.46 -10.76
N GLY A 153 11.16 4.91 -11.66
CA GLY A 153 12.21 5.63 -12.37
C GLY A 153 11.74 6.15 -13.72
N VAL A 154 12.10 7.37 -14.03
CA VAL A 154 11.81 8.02 -15.32
C VAL A 154 13.11 8.47 -15.97
N ASP A 155 13.23 8.35 -17.31
CA ASP A 155 14.36 8.82 -18.11
C ASP A 155 15.72 8.32 -17.59
N ARG A 156 16.45 9.17 -16.87
CA ARG A 156 17.82 8.91 -16.39
C ARG A 156 17.91 8.34 -14.98
N ALA A 157 16.79 7.87 -14.43
CA ALA A 157 16.79 7.29 -13.10
C ALA A 157 17.77 6.11 -12.96
N ASP A 158 18.53 6.08 -11.88
CA ASP A 158 19.51 5.03 -11.62
C ASP A 158 18.84 3.75 -11.13
N MET A 159 18.80 2.73 -11.97
CA MET A 159 18.17 1.45 -11.68
C MET A 159 18.70 0.77 -10.41
N THR A 160 19.98 0.93 -10.11
CA THR A 160 20.60 0.38 -8.89
C THR A 160 20.00 1.05 -7.66
N SER A 161 19.90 2.36 -7.67
CA SER A 161 19.26 3.12 -6.58
C SER A 161 17.78 2.79 -6.42
N LEU A 162 17.04 2.61 -7.53
CA LEU A 162 15.63 2.18 -7.46
C LEU A 162 15.48 0.84 -6.74
N ARG A 163 16.33 -0.14 -7.07
CA ARG A 163 16.33 -1.46 -6.41
C ARG A 163 16.73 -1.41 -4.94
N LEU A 164 17.64 -0.51 -4.55
CA LEU A 164 18.02 -0.32 -3.15
C LEU A 164 16.86 0.27 -2.33
N MET A 165 16.05 1.14 -2.93
CA MET A 165 14.90 1.76 -2.28
C MET A 165 13.69 0.83 -2.17
N ALA A 166 13.36 0.12 -3.23
CA ALA A 166 12.13 -0.65 -3.36
C ALA A 166 12.06 -1.85 -2.42
N SER A 167 10.85 -2.28 -2.15
CA SER A 167 10.54 -3.55 -1.50
C SER A 167 10.85 -4.74 -2.42
N GLN A 168 10.88 -5.94 -1.87
CA GLN A 168 11.03 -7.20 -2.60
C GLN A 168 9.64 -7.82 -2.85
N PRO A 169 9.43 -8.52 -3.97
CA PRO A 169 10.35 -8.73 -5.09
C PRO A 169 10.46 -7.49 -6.01
N HIS A 170 11.64 -7.25 -6.59
CA HIS A 170 11.88 -6.02 -7.36
C HIS A 170 11.10 -5.94 -8.68
N ASP A 171 10.72 -7.06 -9.28
CA ASP A 171 9.90 -7.11 -10.50
C ASP A 171 8.46 -6.60 -10.27
N GLU A 172 8.01 -6.59 -9.02
CA GLU A 172 6.70 -6.05 -8.62
C GLU A 172 6.78 -4.63 -8.08
N HIS A 173 7.95 -4.21 -7.55
CA HIS A 173 8.11 -2.95 -6.84
C HIS A 173 8.97 -1.90 -7.56
N VAL A 174 9.67 -2.27 -8.64
CA VAL A 174 10.48 -1.33 -9.42
C VAL A 174 9.90 -1.18 -10.81
N PHE A 175 9.51 0.05 -11.15
CA PHE A 175 8.98 0.40 -12.45
C PHE A 175 9.88 1.42 -13.13
N TYR A 176 10.00 1.31 -14.44
CA TYR A 176 10.79 2.25 -15.23
C TYR A 176 10.03 2.63 -16.49
N VAL A 177 10.07 3.92 -16.81
CA VAL A 177 9.54 4.48 -18.06
C VAL A 177 10.55 5.42 -18.69
N GLU A 178 10.57 5.46 -20.02
CA GLU A 178 11.53 6.25 -20.77
C GLU A 178 11.30 7.76 -20.65
N THR A 179 10.08 8.20 -20.42
CA THR A 179 9.73 9.63 -20.30
C THR A 179 8.51 9.82 -19.40
N TYR A 180 8.37 11.03 -18.84
CA TYR A 180 7.15 11.44 -18.14
C TYR A 180 5.89 11.41 -19.02
N GLY A 181 6.04 11.50 -20.34
CA GLY A 181 4.91 11.44 -21.28
C GLY A 181 4.21 10.09 -21.38
N VAL A 182 4.75 9.04 -20.76
CA VAL A 182 4.16 7.69 -20.73
C VAL A 182 3.96 7.15 -19.29
N ILE A 183 4.19 7.99 -18.29
CA ILE A 183 4.09 7.58 -16.88
C ILE A 183 2.66 7.15 -16.51
N GLU A 184 1.63 7.72 -17.17
CA GLU A 184 0.23 7.34 -16.96
C GLU A 184 -0.04 5.86 -17.24
N LYS A 185 0.76 5.20 -18.10
CA LYS A 185 0.64 3.76 -18.38
C LYS A 185 0.89 2.91 -17.14
N LEU A 186 1.61 3.43 -16.16
CA LEU A 186 1.86 2.75 -14.89
C LEU A 186 0.64 2.72 -13.98
N THR A 187 -0.33 3.63 -14.14
CA THR A 187 -1.52 3.69 -13.28
C THR A 187 -2.29 2.37 -13.27
N SER A 188 -2.50 1.76 -14.44
CA SER A 188 -3.17 0.46 -14.56
C SER A 188 -2.35 -0.65 -13.88
N LYS A 189 -1.03 -0.66 -14.11
CA LYS A 189 -0.13 -1.68 -13.54
C LYS A 189 -0.05 -1.55 -12.02
N PHE A 190 0.07 -0.34 -11.48
CA PHE A 190 0.01 -0.11 -10.03
C PHE A 190 -1.30 -0.56 -9.43
N ARG A 191 -2.42 -0.24 -10.08
CA ARG A 191 -3.73 -0.70 -9.64
C ARG A 191 -3.80 -2.21 -9.58
N GLU A 192 -3.26 -2.92 -10.55
CA GLU A 192 -3.23 -4.38 -10.58
C GLU A 192 -2.33 -4.93 -9.47
N THR A 193 -1.12 -4.44 -9.31
CA THR A 193 -0.15 -4.89 -8.30
C THR A 193 -0.70 -4.67 -6.88
N LEU A 194 -1.13 -3.46 -6.54
CA LEU A 194 -1.76 -3.16 -5.25
C LEU A 194 -2.99 -4.02 -4.98
N CYS A 195 -3.70 -4.47 -6.05
CA CYS A 195 -4.83 -5.36 -5.94
C CYS A 195 -4.46 -6.83 -5.79
N GLU A 196 -3.41 -7.31 -6.44
CA GLU A 196 -3.00 -8.71 -6.41
C GLU A 196 -2.41 -9.09 -5.07
N GLU A 197 -1.58 -8.26 -4.47
CA GLU A 197 -1.07 -8.47 -3.11
C GLU A 197 -2.19 -8.52 -2.08
N MET A 198 -3.16 -7.63 -2.19
CA MET A 198 -4.37 -7.66 -1.37
C MET A 198 -5.22 -8.92 -1.60
N ARG A 199 -5.18 -9.48 -2.80
CA ARG A 199 -5.91 -10.71 -3.15
C ARG A 199 -5.27 -11.95 -2.52
N SER A 200 -3.95 -12.02 -2.44
CA SER A 200 -3.24 -13.14 -1.82
C SER A 200 -3.53 -13.24 -0.32
N GLU A 201 -3.56 -12.12 0.39
CA GLU A 201 -3.91 -12.09 1.81
C GLU A 201 -5.38 -12.47 2.05
N ILE A 202 -6.33 -11.91 1.26
CA ILE A 202 -7.77 -12.23 1.39
C ILE A 202 -8.05 -13.70 1.06
N THR A 203 -7.38 -14.27 0.04
CA THR A 203 -7.56 -15.68 -0.29
C THR A 203 -7.01 -16.60 0.80
N GLN A 204 -5.93 -16.22 1.45
CA GLN A 204 -5.36 -16.97 2.55
C GLN A 204 -6.27 -16.93 3.78
N ASP A 205 -6.76 -15.75 4.17
CA ASP A 205 -7.68 -15.60 5.30
C ASP A 205 -9.05 -16.23 5.02
N ALA A 206 -9.59 -16.08 3.80
CA ALA A 206 -10.85 -16.72 3.41
C ALA A 206 -10.73 -18.25 3.38
N CYS A 207 -9.62 -18.81 2.89
CA CYS A 207 -9.37 -20.24 2.92
C CYS A 207 -9.20 -20.78 4.35
N ILE A 208 -8.58 -20.02 5.24
CA ILE A 208 -8.47 -20.37 6.69
C ILE A 208 -9.86 -20.36 7.32
N CYS A 209 -10.69 -19.34 7.06
CA CYS A 209 -12.06 -19.27 7.57
C CYS A 209 -12.93 -20.43 7.06
N GLU A 210 -12.87 -20.77 5.78
CA GLU A 210 -13.63 -21.92 5.25
C GLU A 210 -13.16 -23.25 5.87
N ALA A 211 -11.85 -23.45 6.03
CA ALA A 211 -11.30 -24.62 6.69
C ALA A 211 -11.77 -24.72 8.16
N GLN A 212 -11.80 -23.61 8.88
CA GLN A 212 -12.32 -23.56 10.26
C GLN A 212 -13.82 -23.89 10.33
N ILE A 213 -14.62 -23.34 9.41
CA ILE A 213 -16.07 -23.62 9.36
C ILE A 213 -16.33 -25.10 9.04
N VAL A 214 -15.61 -25.68 8.07
CA VAL A 214 -15.72 -27.09 7.72
C VAL A 214 -15.29 -27.97 8.91
N PHE A 215 -14.21 -27.62 9.59
CA PHE A 215 -13.75 -28.34 10.78
C PHE A 215 -14.76 -28.27 11.92
N GLN A 216 -15.30 -27.10 12.24
CA GLN A 216 -16.33 -26.93 13.27
C GLN A 216 -17.61 -27.75 12.96
N LYS A 217 -18.09 -27.72 11.70
CA LYS A 217 -19.22 -28.54 11.27
C LYS A 217 -18.96 -30.03 11.46
N LYS A 218 -17.76 -30.50 11.09
CA LYS A 218 -17.37 -31.90 11.25
C LYS A 218 -17.30 -32.32 12.70
N VAL A 219 -16.72 -31.50 13.55
CA VAL A 219 -16.69 -31.73 15.03
C VAL A 219 -18.09 -31.78 15.61
N GLN A 220 -18.96 -30.85 15.22
CA GLN A 220 -20.34 -30.78 15.70
C GLN A 220 -21.17 -32.01 15.30
N LEU A 221 -21.03 -32.48 14.05
CA LEU A 221 -21.65 -33.72 13.58
C LEU A 221 -21.16 -34.95 14.37
N THR A 222 -19.85 -35.05 14.58
CA THR A 222 -19.27 -36.17 15.33
C THR A 222 -19.75 -36.18 16.80
N MET A 223 -19.84 -35.00 17.44
CA MET A 223 -20.41 -34.89 18.79
C MET A 223 -21.88 -35.28 18.86
N GLN A 224 -22.67 -34.91 17.84
CA GLN A 224 -24.09 -35.33 17.79
C GLN A 224 -24.23 -36.84 17.61
N GLU A 225 -23.40 -37.49 16.78
CA GLU A 225 -23.38 -38.94 16.62
C GLU A 225 -22.97 -39.67 17.91
N LEU A 226 -21.95 -39.18 18.61
CA LEU A 226 -21.51 -39.70 19.89
C LEU A 226 -22.63 -39.57 20.97
N SER A 227 -23.30 -38.42 21.02
CA SER A 227 -24.42 -38.19 21.91
C SER A 227 -25.58 -39.15 21.62
N ARG A 228 -25.92 -39.39 20.35
CA ARG A 228 -26.96 -40.38 19.98
C ARG A 228 -26.58 -41.80 20.38
N LYS A 229 -25.32 -42.20 20.19
CA LYS A 229 -24.83 -43.52 20.63
C LYS A 229 -24.85 -43.68 22.14
N HIS A 230 -24.56 -42.60 22.89
CA HIS A 230 -24.62 -42.62 24.36
C HIS A 230 -26.05 -42.74 24.89
N ILE A 231 -27.03 -42.15 24.20
CA ILE A 231 -28.46 -42.25 24.58
C ILE A 231 -28.97 -43.67 24.32
N LEU A 232 -28.47 -44.35 23.26
CA LEU A 232 -28.86 -45.74 22.95
C LEU A 232 -28.20 -46.78 23.86
N LEU A 233 -27.19 -46.43 24.68
CA LEU A 233 -26.48 -47.30 25.61
C LEU A 233 -26.94 -47.16 27.06
N ARG A 234 -28.05 -46.46 27.37
CA ARG A 234 -28.66 -46.53 28.69
C ARG A 234 -29.31 -47.90 28.88
N PRO A 235 -28.87 -48.71 29.84
CA PRO A 235 -29.52 -49.98 30.12
C PRO A 235 -30.94 -49.73 30.67
N MET A 236 -31.93 -50.34 30.03
CA MET A 236 -33.23 -50.55 30.63
C MET A 236 -33.05 -51.62 31.71
N GLY A 237 -33.13 -51.22 32.95
CA GLY A 237 -33.09 -52.19 34.01
C GLY A 237 -32.91 -51.60 35.40
N GLN A 238 -34.01 -51.19 35.99
CA GLN A 238 -34.32 -51.53 37.38
C GLN A 238 -35.79 -51.18 37.61
N GLN A 239 -36.61 -52.17 37.51
CA GLN A 239 -37.92 -52.15 38.18
C GLN A 239 -37.68 -52.47 39.63
N ASP A 240 -38.19 -51.62 40.48
CA ASP A 240 -38.21 -51.79 41.91
C ASP A 240 -39.31 -52.83 42.32
N TYR A 241 -38.89 -53.63 43.27
CA TYR A 241 -39.80 -54.30 44.21
C TYR A 241 -39.77 -53.52 45.54
#